data_175d2d3ba6342a39459bf8e59c28a734
#
_entry.id   175d2d3ba6342a39459bf8e59c28a734
#
_cell.length_a   1.000
_cell.length_b   1.000
_cell.length_c   1.000
_cell.angle_alpha   90.00
_cell.angle_beta   90.00
_cell.angle_gamma   90.00
#
_symmetry.space_group_name_H-M   'P 1'
#
loop_
_entity.id
_entity.type
_entity.pdbx_description
1 polymer ?
#
loop_
_entity_poly.entity_id
_entity_poly.type
_entity_poly.pdbx_seq_one_letter_code
_entity_poly.pdbx_strand_id
1 'polypeptide(L)'
;VYKRQLFPVLAAALVMTACGTKTTEQTAQTAQTETTARVGASDIAYAQVEAVLAQCDLYKTEGVALQEKTEKAQKSWAQREQNLQAEAAQLQQKYEKGLITSRDAQAQQESIQKKVASYQSNAQKEAQTLDEENYVFTNRAQDLLHRAVQEINSGKKYKLILNASALIDADTTLNITPAVLAKVNELYAADKKAEKK
;
A
#
# COMPACT_ATOMS: atom_id res chain seq x y z
N VAL A 1 9.00 -36.54 -12.02
CA VAL A 1 8.98 -37.37 -13.24
C VAL A 1 9.07 -36.43 -14.43
N TYR A 2 10.20 -36.54 -15.12
CA TYR A 2 10.57 -35.81 -16.34
C TYR A 2 9.67 -36.17 -17.52
N LYS A 3 9.32 -35.20 -18.36
CA LYS A 3 9.26 -35.45 -19.80
C LYS A 3 9.68 -34.21 -20.60
N ARG A 4 10.90 -34.30 -21.10
CA ARG A 4 11.44 -33.57 -22.26
C ARG A 4 10.65 -33.99 -23.49
N GLN A 5 10.29 -33.06 -24.35
CA GLN A 5 10.15 -33.37 -25.79
C GLN A 5 10.87 -32.34 -26.64
N LEU A 6 11.75 -32.89 -27.46
CA LEU A 6 12.64 -32.29 -28.45
C LEU A 6 11.95 -32.31 -29.84
N PHE A 7 12.07 -31.18 -30.56
CA PHE A 7 12.34 -31.04 -32.00
C PHE A 7 11.33 -31.57 -33.07
N PRO A 8 11.34 -31.10 -34.34
CA PRO A 8 12.51 -30.67 -35.09
C PRO A 8 12.36 -29.37 -35.96
N VAL A 9 13.55 -28.91 -36.34
CA VAL A 9 13.90 -27.99 -37.42
C VAL A 9 13.44 -28.52 -38.76
N LEU A 10 12.90 -27.62 -39.64
CA LEU A 10 12.96 -27.86 -41.09
C LEU A 10 13.30 -26.54 -41.80
N ALA A 11 14.50 -26.55 -42.34
CA ALA A 11 15.00 -25.57 -43.30
C ALA A 11 14.50 -25.92 -44.70
N ALA A 12 14.11 -24.96 -45.47
CA ALA A 12 14.08 -25.05 -46.92
C ALA A 12 14.40 -23.69 -47.55
N ALA A 13 15.56 -23.62 -48.14
CA ALA A 13 16.00 -22.58 -49.05
C ALA A 13 15.45 -22.89 -50.47
N LEU A 14 15.36 -21.89 -51.31
CA LEU A 14 15.68 -21.85 -52.76
C LEU A 14 14.97 -20.66 -53.41
N VAL A 15 15.70 -19.72 -53.90
CA VAL A 15 16.42 -19.47 -55.15
C VAL A 15 15.65 -18.54 -56.12
N MET A 16 16.29 -17.37 -56.33
CA MET A 16 16.56 -16.63 -57.56
C MET A 16 15.60 -16.75 -58.76
N THR A 17 15.27 -15.57 -59.32
CA THR A 17 15.68 -15.08 -60.66
C THR A 17 14.89 -13.81 -60.93
N ALA A 18 15.51 -12.69 -61.12
CA ALA A 18 16.11 -12.03 -62.26
C ALA A 18 15.12 -11.39 -63.27
N CYS A 19 15.32 -10.11 -63.42
CA CYS A 19 15.20 -9.23 -64.63
C CYS A 19 13.84 -9.04 -65.32
N GLY A 20 13.47 -7.78 -65.41
CA GLY A 20 13.03 -7.25 -66.68
C GLY A 20 11.87 -6.27 -66.63
N THR A 21 12.19 -5.04 -67.00
CA THR A 21 11.38 -4.05 -67.76
C THR A 21 10.29 -3.22 -67.08
N LYS A 22 10.49 -1.95 -67.21
CA LYS A 22 9.65 -0.79 -66.97
C LYS A 22 8.19 -0.99 -67.37
N THR A 23 7.28 -0.62 -66.48
CA THR A 23 6.06 0.11 -66.85
C THR A 23 5.61 0.97 -65.71
N THR A 24 5.39 2.20 -65.91
CA THR A 24 4.91 3.26 -65.06
C THR A 24 3.45 3.00 -64.76
N GLU A 25 3.11 2.75 -63.46
CA GLU A 25 1.77 3.02 -62.98
C GLU A 25 1.86 3.60 -61.57
N GLN A 26 1.34 4.78 -61.49
CA GLN A 26 1.25 5.67 -60.36
C GLN A 26 0.16 5.13 -59.43
N THR A 27 0.56 4.44 -58.40
CA THR A 27 -0.37 4.08 -57.30
C THR A 27 -0.03 4.94 -56.09
N ALA A 28 -1.00 5.74 -55.70
CA ALA A 28 -0.96 6.65 -54.58
C ALA A 28 -0.58 5.87 -53.30
N GLN A 29 0.64 6.04 -52.87
CA GLN A 29 1.10 5.61 -51.57
C GLN A 29 0.57 6.61 -50.56
N THR A 30 -0.50 6.25 -49.88
CA THR A 30 -0.96 6.95 -48.66
C THR A 30 0.19 6.88 -47.65
N ALA A 31 0.97 7.93 -47.60
CA ALA A 31 1.94 8.12 -46.54
C ALA A 31 1.17 8.20 -45.24
N GLN A 32 1.13 7.10 -44.49
CA GLN A 32 0.86 7.14 -43.06
C GLN A 32 1.99 7.94 -42.46
N THR A 33 1.72 9.22 -42.27
CA THR A 33 2.55 10.07 -41.42
C THR A 33 2.37 9.53 -40.01
N GLU A 34 3.24 8.61 -39.58
CA GLU A 34 3.44 8.34 -38.18
C GLU A 34 3.92 9.64 -37.57
N THR A 35 2.97 10.37 -37.01
CA THR A 35 3.26 11.50 -36.15
C THR A 35 3.86 10.89 -34.87
N THR A 36 5.15 10.63 -34.90
CA THR A 36 5.92 10.40 -33.66
C THR A 36 5.86 11.72 -32.90
N ALA A 37 4.83 11.84 -32.04
CA ALA A 37 4.76 12.90 -31.06
C ALA A 37 6.03 12.77 -30.20
N ARG A 38 7.02 13.63 -30.46
CA ARG A 38 8.19 13.75 -29.58
C ARG A 38 7.68 14.29 -28.26
N VAL A 39 7.59 13.42 -27.27
CA VAL A 39 7.35 13.81 -25.88
C VAL A 39 8.57 14.62 -25.45
N GLY A 40 8.41 15.93 -25.28
CA GLY A 40 9.49 16.79 -24.80
C GLY A 40 9.86 16.40 -23.36
N ALA A 41 11.10 16.61 -22.97
CA ALA A 41 11.58 16.33 -21.60
C ALA A 41 10.75 17.04 -20.51
N SER A 42 10.06 18.14 -20.87
CA SER A 42 9.14 18.85 -19.98
C SER A 42 7.75 18.24 -19.85
N ASP A 43 7.42 17.23 -20.68
CA ASP A 43 6.07 16.64 -20.71
C ASP A 43 5.89 15.49 -19.71
N ILE A 44 6.98 14.96 -19.18
CA ILE A 44 7.00 13.84 -18.23
C ILE A 44 7.67 14.28 -16.94
N ALA A 45 7.15 13.79 -15.82
CA ALA A 45 7.78 13.92 -14.51
C ALA A 45 7.60 12.61 -13.74
N TYR A 46 8.37 12.44 -12.67
CA TYR A 46 8.14 11.36 -11.71
C TYR A 46 8.26 11.84 -10.27
N ALA A 47 7.58 11.13 -9.38
CA ALA A 47 7.67 11.33 -7.95
C ALA A 47 7.91 10.00 -7.23
N GLN A 48 8.72 10.00 -6.18
CA GLN A 48 8.92 8.86 -5.28
C GLN A 48 7.80 8.89 -4.23
N VAL A 49 6.68 8.24 -4.53
CA VAL A 49 5.47 8.28 -3.69
C VAL A 49 5.76 7.78 -2.28
N GLU A 50 6.50 6.69 -2.14
CA GLU A 50 6.88 6.11 -0.86
C GLU A 50 7.73 7.09 -0.02
N ALA A 51 8.64 7.81 -0.66
CA ALA A 51 9.45 8.83 0.01
C ALA A 51 8.61 10.04 0.45
N VAL A 52 7.64 10.47 -0.38
CA VAL A 52 6.69 11.54 -0.01
C VAL A 52 5.89 11.11 1.21
N LEU A 53 5.29 9.93 1.18
CA LEU A 53 4.47 9.43 2.29
C LEU A 53 5.29 9.29 3.57
N ALA A 54 6.48 8.68 3.52
CA ALA A 54 7.33 8.52 4.70
C ALA A 54 7.80 9.84 5.32
N GLN A 55 7.89 10.92 4.53
CA GLN A 55 8.41 12.21 4.95
C GLN A 55 7.35 13.27 5.20
N CYS A 56 6.09 13.05 4.81
CA CYS A 56 5.04 14.04 4.98
C CYS A 56 4.59 14.17 6.45
N ASP A 57 4.07 15.33 6.78
CA ASP A 57 3.65 15.67 8.14
C ASP A 57 2.47 14.82 8.63
N LEU A 58 1.59 14.38 7.74
CA LEU A 58 0.51 13.44 8.06
C LEU A 58 1.06 12.14 8.67
N TYR A 59 2.04 11.52 8.00
CA TYR A 59 2.64 10.27 8.50
C TYR A 59 3.45 10.47 9.77
N LYS A 60 4.21 11.58 9.86
CA LYS A 60 5.00 11.90 11.06
C LYS A 60 4.15 12.17 12.29
N THR A 61 2.90 12.60 12.11
CA THR A 61 1.99 12.91 13.23
C THR A 61 0.94 11.84 13.43
N GLU A 62 -0.01 11.72 12.50
CA GLU A 62 -1.14 10.79 12.62
C GLU A 62 -0.72 9.34 12.39
N GLY A 63 0.20 9.08 11.44
CA GLY A 63 0.72 7.74 11.19
C GLY A 63 1.48 7.17 12.39
N VAL A 64 2.37 7.96 12.99
CA VAL A 64 3.10 7.56 14.20
C VAL A 64 2.14 7.33 15.37
N ALA A 65 1.16 8.21 15.57
CA ALA A 65 0.17 8.05 16.63
C ALA A 65 -0.68 6.77 16.46
N LEU A 66 -1.07 6.45 15.22
CA LEU A 66 -1.81 5.22 14.92
C LEU A 66 -0.96 3.97 15.13
N GLN A 67 0.32 4.01 14.74
CA GLN A 67 1.26 2.93 15.02
C GLN A 67 1.42 2.70 16.51
N GLU A 68 1.67 3.74 17.30
CA GLU A 68 1.78 3.64 18.76
C GLU A 68 0.51 3.08 19.41
N LYS A 69 -0.66 3.51 18.93
CA LYS A 69 -1.95 3.00 19.40
C LYS A 69 -2.08 1.50 19.12
N THR A 70 -1.71 1.06 17.92
CA THR A 70 -1.72 -0.36 17.53
C THR A 70 -0.77 -1.18 18.40
N GLU A 71 0.45 -0.71 18.61
CA GLU A 71 1.43 -1.40 19.47
C GLU A 71 0.96 -1.49 20.93
N LYS A 72 0.35 -0.43 21.46
CA LYS A 72 -0.23 -0.43 22.81
C LYS A 72 -1.38 -1.43 22.94
N ALA A 73 -2.26 -1.49 21.94
CA ALA A 73 -3.36 -2.46 21.91
C ALA A 73 -2.82 -3.89 21.90
N GLN A 74 -1.86 -4.21 21.03
CA GLN A 74 -1.25 -5.54 20.95
C GLN A 74 -0.57 -5.95 22.28
N LYS A 75 0.19 -5.05 22.91
CA LYS A 75 0.79 -5.30 24.23
C LYS A 75 -0.27 -5.52 25.30
N SER A 76 -1.35 -4.72 25.29
CA SER A 76 -2.47 -4.87 26.25
C SER A 76 -3.17 -6.22 26.07
N TRP A 77 -3.40 -6.65 24.82
CA TRP A 77 -4.03 -7.95 24.54
C TRP A 77 -3.16 -9.09 25.04
N ALA A 78 -1.89 -9.10 24.70
CA ALA A 78 -0.95 -10.12 25.16
C ALA A 78 -0.87 -10.18 26.71
N GLN A 79 -0.82 -9.04 27.37
CA GLN A 79 -0.79 -8.99 28.84
C GLN A 79 -2.08 -9.52 29.48
N ARG A 80 -3.25 -9.16 28.92
CA ARG A 80 -4.55 -9.65 29.43
C ARG A 80 -4.69 -11.15 29.23
N GLU A 81 -4.27 -11.67 28.08
CA GLU A 81 -4.28 -13.10 27.79
C GLU A 81 -3.38 -13.86 28.77
N GLN A 82 -2.15 -13.39 28.99
CA GLN A 82 -1.23 -13.98 29.96
C GLN A 82 -1.79 -13.97 31.38
N ASN A 83 -2.45 -12.87 31.78
CA ASN A 83 -3.07 -12.77 33.10
C ASN A 83 -4.22 -13.76 33.26
N LEU A 84 -5.06 -13.95 32.24
CA LEU A 84 -6.16 -14.92 32.28
C LEU A 84 -5.65 -16.36 32.33
N GLN A 85 -4.57 -16.68 31.61
CA GLN A 85 -3.92 -17.98 31.65
C GLN A 85 -3.31 -18.24 33.05
N ALA A 86 -2.65 -17.23 33.64
CA ALA A 86 -2.09 -17.33 34.99
C ALA A 86 -3.19 -17.50 36.04
N GLU A 87 -4.32 -16.78 35.92
CA GLU A 87 -5.46 -16.91 36.83
C GLU A 87 -6.06 -18.33 36.77
N ALA A 88 -6.21 -18.90 35.57
CA ALA A 88 -6.69 -20.26 35.37
C ALA A 88 -5.72 -21.30 35.99
N ALA A 89 -4.41 -21.13 35.77
CA ALA A 89 -3.41 -22.01 36.32
C ALA A 89 -3.38 -21.95 37.89
N GLN A 90 -3.51 -20.75 38.45
CA GLN A 90 -3.59 -20.59 39.92
C GLN A 90 -4.84 -21.23 40.49
N LEU A 91 -5.99 -21.12 39.84
CA LEU A 91 -7.22 -21.79 40.25
C LEU A 91 -7.02 -23.31 40.32
N GLN A 92 -6.45 -23.87 39.22
CA GLN A 92 -6.16 -25.31 39.17
C GLN A 92 -5.25 -25.77 40.32
N GLN A 93 -4.16 -25.04 40.58
CA GLN A 93 -3.23 -25.36 41.67
C GLN A 93 -3.89 -25.29 43.05
N LYS A 94 -4.76 -24.28 43.30
CA LYS A 94 -5.49 -24.16 44.57
C LYS A 94 -6.44 -25.32 44.79
N TYR A 95 -7.12 -25.74 43.73
CA TYR A 95 -8.04 -26.89 43.78
C TYR A 95 -7.29 -28.20 44.05
N GLU A 96 -6.21 -28.47 43.34
CA GLU A 96 -5.38 -29.68 43.50
C GLU A 96 -4.77 -29.80 44.91
N LYS A 97 -4.38 -28.64 45.48
CA LYS A 97 -3.85 -28.60 46.86
C LYS A 97 -4.93 -28.62 47.95
N GLY A 98 -6.21 -28.71 47.57
CA GLY A 98 -7.31 -28.70 48.54
C GLY A 98 -7.50 -27.36 49.26
N LEU A 99 -6.98 -26.25 48.73
CA LEU A 99 -7.05 -24.92 49.32
C LEU A 99 -8.41 -24.22 49.11
N ILE A 100 -9.23 -24.75 48.23
CA ILE A 100 -10.58 -24.23 47.91
C ILE A 100 -11.57 -25.39 47.80
N THR A 101 -12.84 -25.11 48.07
CA THR A 101 -13.90 -26.09 47.91
C THR A 101 -14.25 -26.29 46.45
N SER A 102 -14.86 -27.42 46.08
CA SER A 102 -15.34 -27.68 44.71
C SER A 102 -16.35 -26.61 44.26
N ARG A 103 -17.19 -26.11 45.15
CA ARG A 103 -18.16 -25.04 44.86
C ARG A 103 -17.47 -23.73 44.53
N ASP A 104 -16.45 -23.36 45.31
CA ASP A 104 -15.69 -22.14 45.08
C ASP A 104 -14.84 -22.22 43.78
N ALA A 105 -14.28 -23.43 43.53
CA ALA A 105 -13.55 -23.68 42.29
C ALA A 105 -14.46 -23.50 41.07
N GLN A 106 -15.68 -24.04 41.08
CA GLN A 106 -16.65 -23.87 40.03
C GLN A 106 -17.04 -22.41 39.83
N ALA A 107 -17.32 -21.66 40.89
CA ALA A 107 -17.66 -20.23 40.81
C ALA A 107 -16.52 -19.39 40.21
N GLN A 108 -15.25 -19.67 40.59
CA GLN A 108 -14.09 -19.02 40.03
C GLN A 108 -13.88 -19.39 38.57
N GLN A 109 -14.08 -20.65 38.19
CA GLN A 109 -14.01 -21.10 36.79
C GLN A 109 -15.03 -20.38 35.90
N GLU A 110 -16.28 -20.25 36.35
CA GLU A 110 -17.31 -19.48 35.64
C GLU A 110 -16.93 -18.00 35.49
N SER A 111 -16.32 -17.39 36.52
CA SER A 111 -15.83 -16.03 36.50
C SER A 111 -14.72 -15.87 35.45
N ILE A 112 -13.75 -16.80 35.39
CA ILE A 112 -12.66 -16.78 34.40
C ILE A 112 -13.24 -16.93 32.98
N GLN A 113 -14.20 -17.83 32.78
CA GLN A 113 -14.84 -17.99 31.47
C GLN A 113 -15.53 -16.69 31.01
N LYS A 114 -16.23 -15.99 31.88
CA LYS A 114 -16.83 -14.69 31.57
C LYS A 114 -15.79 -13.64 31.24
N LYS A 115 -14.67 -13.61 31.96
CA LYS A 115 -13.54 -12.70 31.67
C LYS A 115 -12.92 -12.99 30.31
N VAL A 116 -12.73 -14.28 29.96
CA VAL A 116 -12.22 -14.70 28.64
C VAL A 116 -13.16 -14.25 27.54
N ALA A 117 -14.46 -14.52 27.66
CA ALA A 117 -15.45 -14.09 26.67
C ALA A 117 -15.49 -12.56 26.49
N SER A 118 -15.45 -11.82 27.61
CA SER A 118 -15.39 -10.36 27.57
C SER A 118 -14.10 -9.85 26.93
N TYR A 119 -12.96 -10.46 27.26
CA TYR A 119 -11.68 -10.13 26.65
C TYR A 119 -11.71 -10.33 25.14
N GLN A 120 -12.16 -11.50 24.67
CA GLN A 120 -12.24 -11.80 23.23
C GLN A 120 -13.12 -10.81 22.48
N SER A 121 -14.33 -10.51 23.02
CA SER A 121 -15.24 -9.55 22.42
C SER A 121 -14.63 -8.14 22.36
N ASN A 122 -13.98 -7.70 23.43
CA ASN A 122 -13.37 -6.36 23.49
C ASN A 122 -12.16 -6.26 22.54
N ALA A 123 -11.28 -7.27 22.52
CA ALA A 123 -10.12 -7.30 21.63
C ALA A 123 -10.55 -7.29 20.17
N GLN A 124 -11.61 -8.03 19.81
CA GLN A 124 -12.15 -8.02 18.46
C GLN A 124 -12.69 -6.64 18.05
N LYS A 125 -13.45 -5.99 18.94
CA LYS A 125 -13.97 -4.63 18.68
C LYS A 125 -12.85 -3.61 18.53
N GLU A 126 -11.85 -3.68 19.41
CA GLU A 126 -10.70 -2.78 19.35
C GLU A 126 -9.87 -3.00 18.09
N ALA A 127 -9.69 -4.26 17.65
CA ALA A 127 -9.03 -4.58 16.38
C ALA A 127 -9.80 -3.99 15.18
N GLN A 128 -11.12 -4.16 15.13
CA GLN A 128 -11.96 -3.56 14.08
C GLN A 128 -11.84 -2.03 14.04
N THR A 129 -11.84 -1.38 15.20
CA THR A 129 -11.66 0.08 15.27
C THR A 129 -10.29 0.50 14.73
N LEU A 130 -9.22 -0.24 15.05
CA LEU A 130 -7.88 0.04 14.54
C LEU A 130 -7.79 -0.17 13.01
N ASP A 131 -8.45 -1.19 12.49
CA ASP A 131 -8.52 -1.44 11.05
C ASP A 131 -9.27 -0.31 10.32
N GLU A 132 -10.38 0.17 10.89
CA GLU A 132 -11.14 1.31 10.37
C GLU A 132 -10.30 2.59 10.39
N GLU A 133 -9.62 2.88 11.50
CA GLU A 133 -8.73 4.05 11.61
C GLU A 133 -7.58 3.98 10.59
N ASN A 134 -6.99 2.80 10.39
CA ASN A 134 -5.94 2.59 9.40
C ASN A 134 -6.44 2.79 7.96
N TYR A 135 -7.65 2.30 7.68
CA TYR A 135 -8.30 2.51 6.39
C TYR A 135 -8.55 4.00 6.11
N VAL A 136 -9.11 4.73 7.08
CA VAL A 136 -9.35 6.18 6.97
C VAL A 136 -8.04 6.94 6.77
N PHE A 137 -7.01 6.61 7.56
CA PHE A 137 -5.68 7.20 7.45
C PHE A 137 -5.07 6.99 6.06
N THR A 138 -5.12 5.76 5.55
CA THR A 138 -4.57 5.41 4.23
C THR A 138 -5.29 6.16 3.10
N ASN A 139 -6.62 6.22 3.15
CA ASN A 139 -7.40 6.97 2.16
C ASN A 139 -7.10 8.47 2.20
N ARG A 140 -6.94 9.04 3.40
CA ARG A 140 -6.58 10.45 3.57
C ARG A 140 -5.19 10.75 2.99
N ALA A 141 -4.23 9.85 3.21
CA ALA A 141 -2.88 9.99 2.66
C ALA A 141 -2.89 9.96 1.11
N GLN A 142 -3.67 9.05 0.53
CA GLN A 142 -3.83 8.95 -0.92
C GLN A 142 -4.55 10.18 -1.50
N ASP A 143 -5.59 10.67 -0.85
CA ASP A 143 -6.30 11.88 -1.28
C ASP A 143 -5.38 13.10 -1.27
N LEU A 144 -4.64 13.32 -0.19
CA LEU A 144 -3.67 14.42 -0.11
C LEU A 144 -2.61 14.35 -1.20
N LEU A 145 -2.07 13.16 -1.46
CA LEU A 145 -1.10 12.94 -2.55
C LEU A 145 -1.71 13.27 -3.91
N HIS A 146 -2.91 12.76 -4.16
CA HIS A 146 -3.61 12.99 -5.44
C HIS A 146 -3.93 14.48 -5.66
N ARG A 147 -4.46 15.17 -4.65
CA ARG A 147 -4.72 16.62 -4.67
C ARG A 147 -3.42 17.40 -4.90
N ALA A 148 -2.35 17.04 -4.22
CA ALA A 148 -1.05 17.70 -4.39
C ALA A 148 -0.53 17.58 -5.84
N VAL A 149 -0.60 16.39 -6.41
CA VAL A 149 -0.20 16.15 -7.81
C VAL A 149 -1.10 16.93 -8.78
N GLN A 150 -2.42 16.97 -8.55
CA GLN A 150 -3.35 17.74 -9.38
C GLN A 150 -3.04 19.25 -9.31
N GLU A 151 -2.79 19.81 -8.14
CA GLU A 151 -2.45 21.23 -8.00
C GLU A 151 -1.12 21.58 -8.68
N ILE A 152 -0.08 20.75 -8.52
CA ILE A 152 1.19 20.92 -9.21
C ILE A 152 1.02 20.90 -10.72
N ASN A 153 0.10 20.08 -11.22
CA ASN A 153 -0.16 19.92 -12.65
C ASN A 153 -1.39 20.71 -13.15
N SER A 154 -1.91 21.66 -12.38
CA SER A 154 -3.10 22.45 -12.75
C SER A 154 -2.93 23.21 -14.06
N GLY A 155 -1.71 23.70 -14.35
CA GLY A 155 -1.32 24.31 -15.62
C GLY A 155 -1.04 23.33 -16.76
N LYS A 156 -1.33 22.01 -16.59
CA LYS A 156 -1.02 20.95 -17.59
C LYS A 156 0.44 20.96 -18.06
N LYS A 157 1.34 21.30 -17.14
CA LYS A 157 2.79 21.34 -17.39
C LYS A 157 3.34 19.96 -17.78
N TYR A 158 2.82 18.91 -17.16
CA TYR A 158 3.20 17.54 -17.43
C TYR A 158 2.03 16.79 -18.09
N LYS A 159 2.31 16.07 -19.16
CA LYS A 159 1.35 15.16 -19.79
C LYS A 159 1.24 13.85 -19.01
N LEU A 160 2.32 13.47 -18.32
CA LEU A 160 2.40 12.24 -17.55
C LEU A 160 3.25 12.46 -16.29
N ILE A 161 2.71 12.03 -15.15
CA ILE A 161 3.45 11.97 -13.89
C ILE A 161 3.44 10.50 -13.44
N LEU A 162 4.63 9.92 -13.26
CA LEU A 162 4.82 8.52 -12.94
C LEU A 162 5.24 8.35 -11.47
N ASN A 163 4.90 7.19 -10.88
CA ASN A 163 5.55 6.77 -9.65
C ASN A 163 6.95 6.24 -9.99
N ALA A 164 7.97 6.67 -9.24
CA ALA A 164 9.35 6.21 -9.43
C ALA A 164 9.50 4.69 -9.32
N SER A 165 8.66 4.02 -8.55
CA SER A 165 8.68 2.55 -8.41
C SER A 165 8.37 1.80 -9.72
N ALA A 166 7.76 2.47 -10.70
CA ALA A 166 7.48 1.91 -12.02
C ALA A 166 8.61 2.16 -13.02
N LEU A 167 9.69 2.84 -12.63
CA LEU A 167 10.80 3.24 -13.50
C LEU A 167 12.02 2.36 -13.22
N ILE A 168 12.74 2.00 -14.28
CA ILE A 168 14.04 1.32 -14.18
C ILE A 168 15.14 2.38 -14.01
N ASP A 169 15.05 3.46 -14.80
CA ASP A 169 15.97 4.59 -14.77
C ASP A 169 15.25 5.87 -15.23
N ALA A 170 15.66 7.02 -14.72
CA ALA A 170 15.13 8.31 -15.11
C ALA A 170 16.12 9.44 -14.79
N ASP A 171 16.11 10.47 -15.64
CA ASP A 171 16.86 11.70 -15.41
C ASP A 171 16.35 12.40 -14.14
N THR A 172 17.26 12.78 -13.26
CA THR A 172 16.96 13.46 -12.00
C THR A 172 16.28 14.82 -12.17
N THR A 173 16.42 15.46 -13.34
CA THR A 173 15.73 16.72 -13.68
C THR A 173 14.22 16.56 -13.80
N LEU A 174 13.74 15.32 -14.02
CA LEU A 174 12.31 14.99 -14.09
C LEU A 174 11.70 14.70 -12.70
N ASN A 175 12.51 14.69 -11.65
CA ASN A 175 12.08 14.38 -10.29
C ASN A 175 11.35 15.58 -9.65
N ILE A 176 10.05 15.39 -9.41
CA ILE A 176 9.21 16.39 -8.72
C ILE A 176 8.88 16.00 -7.28
N THR A 177 9.52 14.98 -6.71
CA THR A 177 9.28 14.50 -5.33
C THR A 177 9.31 15.62 -4.30
N PRO A 178 10.31 16.54 -4.29
CA PRO A 178 10.34 17.63 -3.31
C PRO A 178 9.15 18.58 -3.44
N ALA A 179 8.71 18.87 -4.65
CA ALA A 179 7.55 19.73 -4.89
C ALA A 179 6.24 19.05 -4.42
N VAL A 180 6.11 17.75 -4.69
CA VAL A 180 4.95 16.95 -4.22
C VAL A 180 4.92 16.91 -2.70
N LEU A 181 6.06 16.67 -2.03
CA LEU A 181 6.13 16.63 -0.57
C LEU A 181 5.74 17.99 0.04
N ALA A 182 6.28 19.09 -0.49
CA ALA A 182 5.94 20.43 -0.02
C ALA A 182 4.43 20.71 -0.15
N LYS A 183 3.82 20.34 -1.29
CA LYS A 183 2.40 20.55 -1.53
C LYS A 183 1.51 19.65 -0.66
N VAL A 184 1.88 18.41 -0.43
CA VAL A 184 1.19 17.50 0.51
C VAL A 184 1.16 18.11 1.91
N ASN A 185 2.29 18.63 2.41
CA ASN A 185 2.37 19.25 3.73
C ASN A 185 1.55 20.56 3.81
N GLU A 186 1.53 21.35 2.75
CA GLU A 186 0.70 22.57 2.66
C GLU A 186 -0.80 22.22 2.75
N LEU A 187 -1.26 21.24 1.97
CA LEU A 187 -2.66 20.78 1.99
C LEU A 187 -3.05 20.18 3.34
N TYR A 188 -2.17 19.36 3.92
CA TYR A 188 -2.40 18.81 5.25
C TYR A 188 -2.57 19.90 6.31
N ALA A 189 -1.70 20.93 6.29
CA ALA A 189 -1.79 22.04 7.21
C ALA A 189 -3.08 22.88 7.01
N ALA A 190 -3.55 23.02 5.76
CA ALA A 190 -4.80 23.69 5.44
C ALA A 190 -6.02 22.90 5.96
N ASP A 191 -6.04 21.58 5.72
CA ASP A 191 -7.10 20.68 6.20
C ASP A 191 -7.20 20.71 7.73
N LYS A 192 -6.05 20.65 8.43
CA LYS A 192 -6.01 20.77 9.91
C LYS A 192 -6.53 22.09 10.46
N LYS A 193 -6.36 23.17 9.73
CA LYS A 193 -6.93 24.48 10.12
C LYS A 193 -8.46 24.51 9.90
N ALA A 194 -8.95 23.84 8.87
CA ALA A 194 -10.37 23.75 8.59
C ALA A 194 -11.13 22.88 9.61
N GLU A 195 -10.52 21.77 10.06
CA GLU A 195 -11.07 20.88 11.08
C GLU A 195 -11.22 21.55 12.47
N LYS A 196 -10.46 22.62 12.75
CA LYS A 196 -10.47 23.33 14.04
C LYS A 196 -11.48 24.49 14.10
N LYS A 197 -12.17 24.80 13.01
CA LYS A 197 -13.20 25.85 12.94
C LYS A 197 -14.59 25.26 13.05
#